data_608a19eacf7540771785764b100dacd8
#
_entry.id   608a19eacf7540771785764b100dacd8
#
_cell.length_a   1.000
_cell.length_b   1.000
_cell.length_c   1.000
_cell.angle_alpha   90.00
_cell.angle_beta   90.00
_cell.angle_gamma   90.00
#
_symmetry.space_group_name_H-M   'P 1'
#
loop_
_entity.id
_entity.type
_entity.pdbx_description
1 polymer ?
#
loop_
_entity_poly.entity_id
_entity_poly.type
_entity_poly.pdbx_seq_one_letter_code
_entity_poly.pdbx_strand_id
1 'polypeptide(L)'
;MANQSLQLDHVFGALSDATRRAIVMRLCEGEASVGELAEPFEMALPSLMKHIRVLEISGLVASEKNGRVRTCSLQTEALATLEVWLAAQREIWEQRLDRMEMYVEKLKKEEKSNARKR
;
A
#
# COMPACT_ATOMS: atom_id res chain seq x y z
N MET A 1 3.71 13.89 -12.62
CA MET A 1 4.87 13.36 -11.88
C MET A 1 4.91 13.80 -10.43
N ALA A 2 4.96 15.10 -10.14
CA ALA A 2 4.92 15.61 -8.77
C ALA A 2 3.66 15.17 -8.01
N ASN A 3 2.51 15.12 -8.68
CA ASN A 3 1.24 14.70 -8.08
C ASN A 3 1.22 13.24 -7.67
N GLN A 4 1.87 12.36 -8.45
CA GLN A 4 1.95 10.93 -8.13
C GLN A 4 2.84 10.67 -6.93
N SER A 5 3.96 11.38 -6.85
CA SER A 5 4.87 11.29 -5.70
C SER A 5 4.18 11.74 -4.42
N LEU A 6 3.46 12.86 -4.47
CA LEU A 6 2.72 13.39 -3.33
C LEU A 6 1.61 12.43 -2.91
N GLN A 7 0.90 11.84 -3.86
CA GLN A 7 -0.13 10.86 -3.58
C GLN A 7 0.44 9.61 -2.91
N LEU A 8 1.59 9.12 -3.38
CA LEU A 8 2.27 7.99 -2.75
C LEU A 8 2.63 8.29 -1.30
N ASP A 9 3.17 9.48 -1.03
CA ASP A 9 3.52 9.88 0.32
C ASP A 9 2.30 9.88 1.24
N HIS A 10 1.17 10.39 0.75
CA HIS A 10 -0.08 10.41 1.51
C HIS A 10 -0.60 8.99 1.76
N VAL A 11 -0.55 8.11 0.77
CA VAL A 11 -1.01 6.72 0.91
C VAL A 11 -0.15 5.97 1.91
N PHE A 12 1.17 6.04 1.78
CA PHE A 12 2.08 5.39 2.74
C PHE A 12 1.90 5.95 4.14
N GLY A 13 1.79 7.27 4.26
CA GLY A 13 1.55 7.92 5.55
C GLY A 13 0.26 7.47 6.18
N ALA A 14 -0.82 7.42 5.40
CA ALA A 14 -2.12 6.97 5.90
C ALA A 14 -2.07 5.52 6.39
N LEU A 15 -1.36 4.65 5.68
CA LEU A 15 -1.26 3.23 6.01
C LEU A 15 -0.21 2.93 7.09
N SER A 16 0.52 3.92 7.56
CA SER A 16 1.54 3.73 8.60
C SER A 16 0.96 3.55 10.00
N ASP A 17 -0.33 3.80 10.18
CA ASP A 17 -1.02 3.72 11.47
C ASP A 17 -1.94 2.49 11.52
N ALA A 18 -1.89 1.76 12.65
CA ALA A 18 -2.67 0.53 12.81
C ALA A 18 -4.19 0.78 12.78
N THR A 19 -4.65 1.86 13.39
CA THR A 19 -6.08 2.22 13.39
C THR A 19 -6.56 2.48 11.97
N ARG A 20 -5.79 3.23 11.20
CA ARG A 20 -6.15 3.54 9.82
C ARG A 20 -6.14 2.28 8.94
N ARG A 21 -5.19 1.38 9.15
CA ARG A 21 -5.18 0.09 8.43
C ARG A 21 -6.43 -0.73 8.76
N ALA A 22 -6.85 -0.73 10.04
CA ALA A 22 -8.06 -1.44 10.45
C ALA A 22 -9.32 -0.87 9.79
N ILE A 23 -9.39 0.45 9.65
CA ILE A 23 -10.50 1.11 8.95
C ILE A 23 -10.53 0.67 7.47
N VAL A 24 -9.37 0.68 6.81
CA VAL A 24 -9.28 0.24 5.41
C VAL A 24 -9.71 -1.21 5.27
N MET A 25 -9.25 -2.08 6.17
CA MET A 25 -9.63 -3.50 6.16
C MET A 25 -11.14 -3.68 6.30
N ARG A 26 -11.77 -2.92 7.19
CA ARG A 26 -13.22 -2.97 7.35
C ARG A 26 -13.93 -2.51 6.07
N LEU A 27 -13.45 -1.46 5.44
CA LEU A 27 -14.05 -0.93 4.22
C LEU A 27 -13.84 -1.83 3.00
N CYS A 28 -12.89 -2.75 3.04
CA CYS A 28 -12.75 -3.78 2.01
C CYS A 28 -13.96 -4.71 1.97
N GLU A 29 -14.68 -4.84 3.09
CA GLU A 29 -15.89 -5.66 3.17
C GLU A 29 -17.13 -4.94 2.66
N GLY A 30 -17.04 -3.63 2.47
CA GLY A 30 -18.15 -2.81 2.00
C GLY A 30 -18.21 -1.48 2.73
N GLU A 31 -19.08 -0.61 2.27
CA GLU A 31 -19.30 0.70 2.89
C GLU A 31 -19.67 0.57 4.36
N ALA A 32 -19.31 1.56 5.15
CA ALA A 32 -19.64 1.62 6.56
C ALA A 32 -19.83 3.06 6.99
N SER A 33 -20.75 3.28 7.91
CA SER A 33 -20.94 4.58 8.53
C SER A 33 -19.80 4.86 9.51
N VAL A 34 -19.60 6.12 9.85
CA VAL A 34 -18.61 6.51 10.87
C VAL A 34 -18.92 5.81 12.20
N GLY A 35 -20.20 5.68 12.56
CA GLY A 35 -20.60 4.97 13.77
C GLY A 35 -20.19 3.50 13.76
N GLU A 36 -20.37 2.83 12.62
CA GLU A 36 -19.94 1.43 12.46
C GLU A 36 -18.43 1.29 12.54
N LEU A 37 -17.70 2.22 11.93
CA LEU A 37 -16.24 2.22 11.99
C LEU A 37 -15.72 2.48 13.40
N ALA A 38 -16.44 3.23 14.21
CA ALA A 38 -16.06 3.56 15.57
C ALA A 38 -16.21 2.40 16.55
N GLU A 39 -17.12 1.46 16.27
CA GLU A 39 -17.49 0.38 17.21
C GLU A 39 -16.30 -0.39 17.80
N PRO A 40 -15.34 -0.88 16.99
CA PRO A 40 -14.26 -1.68 17.54
C PRO A 40 -13.17 -0.88 18.26
N PHE A 41 -13.25 0.45 18.29
CA PHE A 41 -12.19 1.28 18.84
C PHE A 41 -12.63 1.96 20.14
N GLU A 42 -11.72 1.98 21.11
CA GLU A 42 -11.92 2.71 22.36
C GLU A 42 -11.28 4.10 22.24
N MET A 43 -11.82 4.91 21.34
CA MET A 43 -11.35 6.29 21.19
C MET A 43 -12.51 7.24 21.01
N ALA A 44 -12.27 8.50 21.34
CA ALA A 44 -13.26 9.54 21.16
C ALA A 44 -13.54 9.76 19.68
N LEU A 45 -14.77 10.09 19.35
CA LEU A 45 -15.19 10.34 17.98
C LEU A 45 -14.32 11.36 17.24
N PRO A 46 -13.91 12.48 17.87
CA PRO A 46 -12.99 13.42 17.20
C PRO A 46 -11.67 12.80 16.78
N SER A 47 -11.13 11.86 17.56
CA SER A 47 -9.89 11.15 17.22
C SER A 47 -10.09 10.25 16.02
N LEU A 48 -11.21 9.52 15.99
CA LEU A 48 -11.55 8.68 14.85
C LEU A 48 -11.72 9.51 13.59
N MET A 49 -12.40 10.65 13.70
CA MET A 49 -12.60 11.56 12.56
C MET A 49 -11.29 12.09 11.98
N LYS A 50 -10.28 12.31 12.82
CA LYS A 50 -8.95 12.70 12.34
C LYS A 50 -8.33 11.59 11.49
N HIS A 51 -8.46 10.34 11.91
CA HIS A 51 -7.97 9.18 11.12
C HIS A 51 -8.68 9.08 9.79
N ILE A 52 -10.00 9.23 9.79
CA ILE A 52 -10.79 9.20 8.56
C ILE A 52 -10.36 10.32 7.61
N ARG A 53 -10.11 11.51 8.15
CA ARG A 53 -9.68 12.65 7.35
C ARG A 53 -8.32 12.40 6.68
N VAL A 54 -7.38 11.80 7.40
CA VAL A 54 -6.07 11.41 6.83
C VAL A 54 -6.29 10.45 5.66
N LEU A 55 -7.18 9.47 5.82
CA LEU A 55 -7.53 8.52 4.77
C LEU A 55 -8.20 9.20 3.57
N GLU A 56 -9.05 10.18 3.81
CA GLU A 56 -9.68 10.96 2.74
C GLU A 56 -8.66 11.77 1.96
N ILE A 57 -7.73 12.43 2.65
CA ILE A 57 -6.67 13.22 2.02
C ILE A 57 -5.77 12.32 1.16
N SER A 58 -5.53 11.09 1.59
CA SER A 58 -4.72 10.14 0.83
C SER A 58 -5.42 9.61 -0.43
N GLY A 59 -6.74 9.80 -0.52
CA GLY A 59 -7.54 9.25 -1.60
C GLY A 59 -8.00 7.82 -1.38
N LEU A 60 -7.63 7.21 -0.25
CA LEU A 60 -8.04 5.83 0.05
C LEU A 60 -9.52 5.72 0.43
N VAL A 61 -10.07 6.76 0.99
CA VAL A 61 -11.46 6.78 1.48
C VAL A 61 -12.18 8.00 0.93
N ALA A 62 -13.43 7.80 0.52
CA ALA A 62 -14.36 8.89 0.25
C ALA A 62 -15.52 8.77 1.23
N SER A 63 -16.10 9.87 1.62
CA SER A 63 -17.27 9.85 2.48
C SER A 63 -18.37 10.73 1.91
N GLU A 64 -19.59 10.33 2.18
CA GLU A 64 -20.77 11.05 1.74
C GLU A 64 -21.72 11.19 2.92
N LYS A 65 -22.23 12.39 3.14
CA LYS A 65 -23.15 12.67 4.24
C LYS A 65 -24.58 12.70 3.74
N ASN A 66 -25.40 11.81 4.29
CA ASN A 66 -26.83 11.76 4.03
C ASN A 66 -27.55 12.01 5.35
N GLY A 67 -28.12 13.21 5.51
CA GLY A 67 -28.73 13.60 6.77
C GLY A 67 -27.66 13.69 7.86
N ARG A 68 -27.84 12.91 8.91
CA ARG A 68 -26.92 12.87 10.05
C ARG A 68 -25.86 11.77 9.93
N VAL A 69 -25.97 10.94 8.89
CA VAL A 69 -25.09 9.78 8.72
C VAL A 69 -24.06 10.08 7.66
N ARG A 70 -22.79 9.88 8.04
CA ARG A 70 -21.67 9.96 7.11
C ARG A 70 -21.23 8.52 6.80
N THR A 71 -21.27 8.16 5.53
CA THR A 71 -20.90 6.82 5.05
C THR A 71 -19.57 6.91 4.32
N CYS A 72 -18.65 6.01 4.68
CA CYS A 72 -17.32 5.93 4.09
C CYS A 72 -17.23 4.74 3.13
N SER A 73 -16.48 4.93 2.06
CA SER A 73 -16.23 3.88 1.08
C SER A 73 -14.76 3.87 0.68
N LEU A 74 -14.25 2.69 0.36
CA LEU A 74 -12.86 2.52 -0.06
C LEU A 74 -12.72 2.92 -1.54
N GLN A 75 -11.70 3.70 -1.84
CA GLN A 75 -11.36 4.11 -3.19
C GLN A 75 -10.15 3.31 -3.66
N THR A 76 -10.38 2.32 -4.51
CA THR A 76 -9.33 1.38 -4.93
C THR A 76 -8.28 1.99 -5.85
N GLU A 77 -8.57 3.16 -6.42
CA GLU A 77 -7.62 3.86 -7.31
C GLU A 77 -6.33 4.24 -6.59
N ALA A 78 -6.43 4.64 -5.32
CA ALA A 78 -5.25 4.97 -4.52
C ALA A 78 -4.40 3.73 -4.24
N LEU A 79 -5.05 2.59 -4.03
CA LEU A 79 -4.35 1.30 -3.87
C LEU A 79 -3.65 0.89 -5.17
N ALA A 80 -4.29 1.14 -6.32
CA ALA A 80 -3.68 0.84 -7.62
C ALA A 80 -2.38 1.62 -7.82
N THR A 81 -2.33 2.88 -7.40
CA THR A 81 -1.11 3.69 -7.46
C THR A 81 0.02 3.05 -6.65
N LEU A 82 -0.31 2.56 -5.47
CA LEU A 82 0.65 1.87 -4.59
C LEU A 82 1.13 0.56 -5.23
N GLU A 83 0.21 -0.23 -5.78
CA GLU A 83 0.53 -1.49 -6.45
C GLU A 83 1.50 -1.29 -7.61
N VAL A 84 1.27 -0.28 -8.44
CA VAL A 84 2.13 0.04 -9.59
C VAL A 84 3.54 0.36 -9.10
N TRP A 85 3.66 1.17 -8.06
CA TRP A 85 4.96 1.53 -7.50
C TRP A 85 5.68 0.28 -6.95
N LEU A 86 4.98 -0.54 -6.17
CA LEU A 86 5.55 -1.77 -5.59
C LEU A 86 5.96 -2.76 -6.68
N ALA A 87 5.13 -2.94 -7.71
CA ALA A 87 5.43 -3.83 -8.81
C ALA A 87 6.69 -3.39 -9.56
N ALA A 88 6.86 -2.08 -9.77
CA ALA A 88 8.04 -1.53 -10.42
C ALA A 88 9.31 -1.81 -9.60
N GLN A 89 9.25 -1.65 -8.28
CA GLN A 89 10.39 -1.93 -7.40
C GLN A 89 10.74 -3.42 -7.41
N ARG A 90 9.71 -4.27 -7.36
CA ARG A 90 9.90 -5.73 -7.41
C ARG A 90 10.56 -6.16 -8.71
N GLU A 91 10.12 -5.61 -9.83
CA GLU A 91 10.68 -5.94 -11.13
C GLU A 91 12.17 -5.60 -11.22
N ILE A 92 12.54 -4.41 -10.74
CA ILE A 92 13.95 -3.99 -10.70
C ILE A 92 14.76 -4.96 -9.85
N TRP A 93 14.25 -5.34 -8.70
CA TRP A 93 14.92 -6.25 -7.78
C TRP A 93 15.09 -7.65 -8.39
N GLU A 94 14.04 -8.18 -9.02
CA GLU A 94 14.05 -9.49 -9.66
C GLU A 94 15.04 -9.53 -10.83
N GLN A 95 15.09 -8.50 -11.66
CA GLN A 95 16.06 -8.40 -12.74
C GLN A 95 17.50 -8.42 -12.22
N ARG A 96 17.72 -7.77 -11.10
CA ARG A 96 19.03 -7.73 -10.45
C ARG A 96 19.42 -9.11 -9.95
N LEU A 97 18.49 -9.84 -9.36
CA LEU A 97 18.72 -11.22 -8.91
C LEU A 97 19.02 -12.15 -10.09
N ASP A 98 18.27 -12.03 -11.18
CA ASP A 98 18.48 -12.82 -12.38
C ASP A 98 19.88 -12.61 -12.95
N ARG A 99 20.32 -11.35 -13.00
CA ARG A 99 21.68 -11.04 -13.46
C ARG A 99 22.76 -11.65 -12.56
N MET A 100 22.52 -11.65 -11.26
CA MET A 100 23.43 -12.28 -10.31
C MET A 100 23.48 -13.80 -10.51
N GLU A 101 22.33 -14.44 -10.73
CA GLU A 101 22.26 -15.87 -11.03
C GLU A 101 23.05 -16.21 -12.30
N MET A 102 22.83 -15.45 -13.36
CA MET A 102 23.54 -15.64 -14.62
C MET A 102 25.06 -15.49 -14.44
N TYR A 103 25.46 -14.52 -13.64
CA TYR A 103 26.88 -14.30 -13.35
C TYR A 103 27.48 -15.49 -12.58
N VAL A 104 26.76 -15.98 -11.57
CA VAL A 104 27.19 -17.14 -10.78
C VAL A 104 27.31 -18.38 -11.68
N GLU A 105 26.34 -18.61 -12.56
CA GLU A 105 26.37 -19.72 -13.51
C GLU A 105 27.56 -19.61 -14.45
N LYS A 106 27.87 -18.43 -14.93
CA LYS A 106 29.05 -18.18 -15.78
C LYS A 106 30.31 -18.51 -15.04
N LEU A 107 30.46 -18.09 -13.79
CA LEU A 107 31.61 -18.39 -12.97
C LEU A 107 31.79 -19.91 -12.76
N LYS A 108 30.69 -20.60 -12.52
CA LYS A 108 30.72 -22.07 -12.36
C LYS A 108 31.20 -22.77 -13.63
N LYS A 109 30.75 -22.32 -14.80
CA LYS A 109 31.18 -22.86 -16.09
C LYS A 109 32.63 -22.62 -16.32
N GLU A 110 33.13 -21.42 -16.03
CA GLU A 110 34.55 -21.07 -16.17
C GLU A 110 35.41 -21.93 -15.24
N GLU A 111 34.97 -22.14 -14.01
CA GLU A 111 35.68 -22.98 -13.05
C GLU A 111 35.75 -24.42 -13.52
N LYS A 112 34.68 -24.99 -14.03
CA LYS A 112 34.66 -26.34 -14.59
C LYS A 112 35.58 -26.47 -15.81
N SER A 113 35.55 -25.45 -16.69
CA SER A 113 36.43 -25.44 -17.87
C SER A 113 37.88 -25.41 -17.47
N ASN A 114 38.25 -24.59 -16.49
CA ASN A 114 39.62 -24.51 -15.99
C ASN A 114 40.08 -25.84 -15.34
N ALA A 115 39.17 -26.47 -14.58
CA ALA A 115 39.45 -27.76 -13.95
C ALA A 115 39.71 -28.85 -14.99
N ARG A 116 38.99 -28.84 -16.11
CA ARG A 116 39.18 -29.82 -17.20
C ARG A 116 40.51 -29.65 -17.92
N LYS A 117 41.04 -28.43 -17.94
CA LYS A 117 42.31 -28.13 -18.61
C LYS A 117 43.54 -28.54 -17.78
N ARG A 118 43.35 -28.86 -16.54
CA ARG A 118 44.38 -29.35 -15.64
C ARG A 118 44.46 -30.88 -15.68
#